data_9bfec0deda1139d59d647586fa7b924a
#
_entry.id   9bfec0deda1139d59d647586fa7b924a
#
_cell.length_a   1.000
_cell.length_b   1.000
_cell.length_c   1.000
_cell.angle_alpha   90.00
_cell.angle_beta   90.00
_cell.angle_gamma   90.00
#
_symmetry.space_group_name_H-M   'P 1'
#
loop_
_entity.id
_entity.type
_entity.pdbx_description
1 polymer ?
#
loop_
_entity_poly.entity_id
_entity_poly.type
_entity_poly.pdbx_seq_one_letter_code
_entity_poly.pdbx_strand_id
1 'polypeptide(L)'
;MLKKLPHKNLFYFGFIVVFIFIGLSYWQLMRHQEDQLIIESIDSKDNINQISLSQLYDEKNKFEEFTKIQLTENIKDIDLVRTWYLRSRVHNGENGYHLINLYKTNLEEYLLINNGWVPLNEKVDKTSLYKNSFFKGRLLNYDIQGVGQDDIPDSEYLFRIDKSFI
;
A
#
# COMPACT_ATOMS: atom_id res chain seq x y z
N MET A 1 -5.00 -43.30 -34.49
CA MET A 1 -6.28 -43.86 -34.03
C MET A 1 -6.69 -43.11 -32.74
N LEU A 2 -7.54 -42.11 -32.83
CA LEU A 2 -8.10 -41.44 -31.65
C LEU A 2 -9.16 -42.34 -31.04
N LYS A 3 -8.87 -42.94 -29.84
CA LYS A 3 -9.82 -43.68 -29.06
C LYS A 3 -11.03 -42.78 -28.76
N LYS A 4 -12.24 -43.09 -29.24
CA LYS A 4 -13.49 -42.43 -28.85
C LYS A 4 -13.60 -42.52 -27.33
N LEU A 5 -13.38 -41.39 -26.66
CA LEU A 5 -13.70 -41.27 -25.23
C LEU A 5 -15.20 -41.55 -25.02
N PRO A 6 -15.60 -42.40 -24.10
CA PRO A 6 -17.01 -42.70 -23.86
C PRO A 6 -17.72 -41.38 -23.49
N HIS A 7 -18.86 -41.09 -24.11
CA HIS A 7 -19.64 -39.87 -23.91
C HIS A 7 -19.93 -39.52 -22.44
N LYS A 8 -19.99 -40.52 -21.57
CA LYS A 8 -20.16 -40.36 -20.13
C LYS A 8 -18.99 -39.60 -19.46
N ASN A 9 -17.75 -39.93 -19.82
CA ASN A 9 -16.57 -39.27 -19.25
C ASN A 9 -16.47 -37.82 -19.69
N LEU A 10 -16.86 -37.50 -20.91
CA LEU A 10 -16.92 -36.12 -21.42
C LEU A 10 -17.97 -35.30 -20.64
N PHE A 11 -19.11 -35.93 -20.34
CA PHE A 11 -20.16 -35.30 -19.55
C PHE A 11 -19.70 -34.99 -18.12
N TYR A 12 -19.07 -35.95 -17.41
CA TYR A 12 -18.51 -35.70 -16.08
C TYR A 12 -17.41 -34.64 -16.08
N PHE A 13 -16.55 -34.66 -17.07
CA PHE A 13 -15.53 -33.61 -17.24
C PHE A 13 -16.16 -32.23 -17.41
N GLY A 14 -17.18 -32.09 -18.26
CA GLY A 14 -17.92 -30.85 -18.44
C GLY A 14 -18.54 -30.35 -17.13
N PHE A 15 -19.12 -31.27 -16.34
CA PHE A 15 -19.70 -30.95 -15.03
C PHE A 15 -18.66 -30.39 -14.04
N ILE A 16 -17.50 -31.03 -13.97
CA ILE A 16 -16.38 -30.56 -13.12
C ILE A 16 -15.94 -29.15 -13.53
N VAL A 17 -15.78 -28.90 -14.83
CA VAL A 17 -15.39 -27.59 -15.35
C VAL A 17 -16.41 -26.52 -14.96
N VAL A 18 -17.70 -26.80 -15.08
CA VAL A 18 -18.77 -25.87 -14.67
C VAL A 18 -18.69 -25.54 -13.19
N PHE A 19 -18.48 -26.54 -12.33
CA PHE A 19 -18.32 -26.29 -10.89
C PHE A 19 -17.10 -25.44 -10.56
N ILE A 20 -15.98 -25.63 -11.27
CA ILE A 20 -14.80 -24.79 -11.12
C ILE A 20 -15.12 -23.32 -11.49
N PHE A 21 -15.81 -23.09 -12.62
CA PHE A 21 -16.20 -21.74 -13.02
C PHE A 21 -17.18 -21.08 -12.05
N ILE A 22 -18.13 -21.84 -11.50
CA ILE A 22 -19.02 -21.32 -10.45
C ILE A 22 -18.22 -20.90 -9.21
N GLY A 23 -17.26 -21.71 -8.76
CA GLY A 23 -16.41 -21.39 -7.64
C GLY A 23 -15.55 -20.14 -7.88
N LEU A 24 -14.95 -20.02 -9.06
CA LEU A 24 -14.17 -18.85 -9.46
C LEU A 24 -15.04 -17.59 -9.54
N SER A 25 -16.25 -17.70 -10.10
CA SER A 25 -17.20 -16.58 -10.18
C SER A 25 -17.60 -16.09 -8.79
N TYR A 26 -17.90 -17.02 -7.87
CA TYR A 26 -18.21 -16.69 -6.48
C TYR A 26 -17.02 -16.00 -5.80
N TRP A 27 -15.81 -16.52 -5.96
CA TRP A 27 -14.60 -15.91 -5.41
C TRP A 27 -14.37 -14.48 -5.95
N GLN A 28 -14.56 -14.27 -7.26
CA GLN A 28 -14.45 -12.92 -7.86
C GLN A 28 -15.49 -11.95 -7.29
N LEU A 29 -16.72 -12.44 -7.08
CA LEU A 29 -17.79 -11.61 -6.50
C LEU A 29 -17.44 -11.19 -5.06
N MET A 30 -16.97 -12.11 -4.23
CA MET A 30 -16.55 -11.80 -2.87
C MET A 30 -15.41 -10.79 -2.85
N ARG A 31 -14.42 -10.98 -3.70
CA ARG A 31 -13.31 -10.04 -3.83
C ARG A 31 -13.74 -8.65 -4.24
N HIS A 32 -14.66 -8.57 -5.19
CA HIS A 32 -15.23 -7.29 -5.62
C HIS A 32 -15.97 -6.57 -4.48
N GLN A 33 -16.71 -7.31 -3.63
CA GLN A 33 -17.38 -6.73 -2.46
C GLN A 33 -16.37 -6.17 -1.45
N GLU A 34 -15.28 -6.89 -1.18
CA GLU A 34 -14.20 -6.40 -0.31
C GLU A 34 -13.59 -5.10 -0.84
N ASP A 35 -13.28 -5.03 -2.15
CA ASP A 35 -12.74 -3.84 -2.78
C ASP A 35 -13.72 -2.64 -2.69
N GLN A 36 -15.03 -2.87 -2.84
CA GLN A 36 -16.06 -1.82 -2.69
C GLN A 36 -16.12 -1.28 -1.26
N LEU A 37 -16.06 -2.13 -0.24
CA LEU A 37 -16.03 -1.71 1.16
C LEU A 37 -14.81 -0.82 1.47
N ILE A 38 -13.65 -1.14 0.88
CA ILE A 38 -12.45 -0.31 1.01
C ILE A 38 -12.68 1.07 0.37
N ILE A 39 -13.23 1.11 -0.84
CA ILE A 39 -13.52 2.37 -1.55
C ILE A 39 -14.50 3.22 -0.74
N GLU A 40 -15.61 2.65 -0.26
CA GLU A 40 -16.57 3.35 0.59
C GLU A 40 -15.94 3.88 1.87
N SER A 41 -15.06 3.12 2.50
CA SER A 41 -14.34 3.55 3.70
C SER A 41 -13.42 4.73 3.42
N ILE A 42 -12.80 4.78 2.25
CA ILE A 42 -11.96 5.90 1.80
C ILE A 42 -12.81 7.14 1.55
N ASP A 43 -13.93 7.01 0.85
CA ASP A 43 -14.80 8.13 0.48
C ASP A 43 -15.51 8.72 1.70
N SER A 44 -15.96 7.89 2.64
CA SER A 44 -16.60 8.34 3.88
C SER A 44 -15.66 9.14 4.80
N LYS A 45 -14.34 8.97 4.66
CA LYS A 45 -13.30 9.64 5.46
C LYS A 45 -12.62 10.79 4.73
N ASP A 46 -13.35 11.50 3.87
CA ASP A 46 -12.77 12.59 3.05
C ASP A 46 -12.57 13.91 3.82
N ASN A 47 -13.12 14.02 5.02
CA ASN A 47 -12.88 15.16 5.91
C ASN A 47 -11.42 15.17 6.37
N ILE A 48 -10.77 16.32 6.22
CA ILE A 48 -9.38 16.50 6.64
C ILE A 48 -9.36 16.85 8.13
N ASN A 49 -8.72 15.99 8.92
CA ASN A 49 -8.46 16.26 10.32
C ASN A 49 -7.10 16.94 10.45
N GLN A 50 -7.07 18.14 10.98
CA GLN A 50 -5.81 18.81 11.35
C GLN A 50 -5.40 18.29 12.73
N ILE A 51 -4.23 17.65 12.80
CA ILE A 51 -3.71 17.03 14.02
C ILE A 51 -2.24 17.39 14.20
N SER A 52 -1.80 17.47 15.45
CA SER A 52 -0.38 17.60 15.77
C SER A 52 0.31 16.23 15.80
N LEU A 53 1.64 16.22 15.70
CA LEU A 53 2.42 14.99 15.88
C LEU A 53 2.17 14.36 17.25
N SER A 54 2.10 15.15 18.32
CA SER A 54 1.78 14.63 19.65
C SER A 54 0.43 13.92 19.69
N GLN A 55 -0.60 14.52 19.11
CA GLN A 55 -1.92 13.88 19.01
C GLN A 55 -1.88 12.59 18.19
N LEU A 56 -1.11 12.59 17.08
CA LEU A 56 -0.96 11.39 16.25
C LEU A 56 -0.35 10.21 17.03
N TYR A 57 0.66 10.45 17.87
CA TYR A 57 1.30 9.41 18.66
C TYR A 57 0.51 8.99 19.89
N ASP A 58 -0.04 9.96 20.64
CA ASP A 58 -0.81 9.70 21.86
C ASP A 58 -2.14 8.99 21.56
N GLU A 59 -2.75 9.33 20.43
CA GLU A 59 -4.08 8.84 20.06
C GLU A 59 -4.05 7.87 18.87
N LYS A 60 -2.89 7.31 18.51
CA LYS A 60 -2.72 6.43 17.33
C LYS A 60 -3.76 5.31 17.21
N ASN A 61 -4.24 4.78 18.32
CA ASN A 61 -5.25 3.72 18.33
C ASN A 61 -6.69 4.22 18.12
N LYS A 62 -6.91 5.54 18.10
CA LYS A 62 -8.24 6.14 17.86
C LYS A 62 -8.47 6.47 16.39
N PHE A 63 -7.38 6.56 15.61
CA PHE A 63 -7.50 6.85 14.19
C PHE A 63 -7.75 5.56 13.42
N GLU A 64 -8.77 5.56 12.63
CA GLU A 64 -9.06 4.46 11.72
C GLU A 64 -8.18 4.54 10.48
N GLU A 65 -7.94 3.38 9.86
CA GLU A 65 -7.25 3.30 8.59
C GLU A 65 -7.95 4.16 7.51
N PHE A 66 -7.17 4.72 6.59
CA PHE A 66 -7.57 5.66 5.53
C PHE A 66 -8.07 7.02 6.03
N THR A 67 -8.06 7.31 7.33
CA THR A 67 -8.36 8.66 7.84
C THR A 67 -7.46 9.70 7.19
N LYS A 68 -8.07 10.74 6.62
CA LYS A 68 -7.36 11.84 5.97
C LYS A 68 -6.89 12.84 7.02
N ILE A 69 -5.60 13.09 7.06
CA ILE A 69 -4.98 13.99 8.03
C ILE A 69 -4.14 15.07 7.36
N GLN A 70 -3.98 16.16 8.07
CA GLN A 70 -2.98 17.20 7.80
C GLN A 70 -2.24 17.51 9.09
N LEU A 71 -0.93 17.30 9.10
CA LEU A 71 -0.11 17.64 10.25
C LEU A 71 -0.01 19.18 10.39
N THR A 72 -0.04 19.65 11.62
CA THR A 72 0.09 21.10 11.95
C THR A 72 1.54 21.54 11.96
N GLU A 73 2.48 20.61 12.16
CA GLU A 73 3.91 20.89 12.15
C GLU A 73 4.44 21.10 10.74
N ASN A 74 5.43 22.00 10.66
CA ASN A 74 6.10 22.25 9.40
C ASN A 74 7.10 21.12 9.10
N ILE A 75 7.18 20.72 7.84
CA ILE A 75 8.15 19.71 7.37
C ILE A 75 9.61 20.06 7.70
N LYS A 76 9.91 21.35 7.86
CA LYS A 76 11.26 21.82 8.19
C LYS A 76 11.72 21.48 9.61
N ASP A 77 10.77 21.13 10.47
CA ASP A 77 11.02 20.79 11.87
C ASP A 77 11.19 19.28 12.07
N ILE A 78 11.27 18.52 10.96
CA ILE A 78 11.33 17.07 10.95
C ILE A 78 12.49 16.62 10.05
N ASP A 79 13.44 15.85 10.60
CA ASP A 79 14.63 15.42 9.90
C ASP A 79 14.38 14.18 9.04
N LEU A 80 14.74 14.23 7.75
CA LEU A 80 14.76 13.05 6.90
C LEU A 80 15.95 12.16 7.27
N VAL A 81 15.65 10.97 7.78
CA VAL A 81 16.64 9.96 8.17
C VAL A 81 17.04 9.10 6.99
N ARG A 82 16.04 8.58 6.26
CA ARG A 82 16.29 7.62 5.18
C ARG A 82 15.17 7.65 4.13
N THR A 83 15.54 7.28 2.90
CA THR A 83 14.62 7.11 1.77
C THR A 83 14.81 5.73 1.18
N TRP A 84 13.71 5.04 0.89
CA TRP A 84 13.70 3.75 0.18
C TRP A 84 12.78 3.80 -1.04
N TYR A 85 13.08 2.95 -2.01
CA TYR A 85 12.28 2.66 -3.18
C TYR A 85 11.57 1.31 -3.01
N LEU A 86 10.28 1.33 -2.71
CA LEU A 86 9.46 0.13 -2.57
C LEU A 86 9.12 -0.42 -3.97
N ARG A 87 9.64 -1.60 -4.27
CA ARG A 87 9.60 -2.24 -5.60
C ARG A 87 8.21 -2.77 -5.98
N SER A 88 8.11 -3.15 -7.27
CA SER A 88 6.96 -3.86 -7.83
C SER A 88 5.65 -3.09 -7.71
N ARG A 89 5.69 -1.80 -8.03
CA ARG A 89 4.50 -0.94 -8.06
C ARG A 89 4.18 -0.53 -9.49
N VAL A 90 2.94 -0.79 -9.89
CA VAL A 90 2.43 -0.42 -11.21
C VAL A 90 1.44 0.73 -11.04
N HIS A 91 1.60 1.78 -11.82
CA HIS A 91 0.66 2.89 -11.89
C HIS A 91 0.37 3.23 -13.36
N ASN A 92 -0.90 3.28 -13.73
CA ASN A 92 -1.36 3.50 -15.12
C ASN A 92 -0.68 2.58 -16.16
N GLY A 93 -0.40 1.32 -15.78
CA GLY A 93 0.25 0.34 -16.65
C GLY A 93 1.77 0.45 -16.74
N GLU A 94 2.40 1.40 -16.06
CA GLU A 94 3.84 1.59 -16.01
C GLU A 94 4.43 1.04 -14.72
N ASN A 95 5.59 0.41 -14.82
CA ASN A 95 6.32 -0.09 -13.66
C ASN A 95 7.11 1.03 -12.99
N GLY A 96 7.12 1.03 -11.67
CA GLY A 96 7.82 2.02 -10.87
C GLY A 96 8.03 1.59 -9.43
N TYR A 97 8.29 2.58 -8.60
CA TYR A 97 8.52 2.44 -7.16
C TYR A 97 7.57 3.34 -6.39
N HIS A 98 7.21 2.96 -5.16
CA HIS A 98 6.76 3.95 -4.19
C HIS A 98 7.95 4.48 -3.41
N LEU A 99 7.99 5.79 -3.21
CA LEU A 99 9.02 6.46 -2.46
C LEU A 99 8.64 6.50 -0.98
N ILE A 100 9.36 5.77 -0.15
CA ILE A 100 9.13 5.65 1.29
C ILE A 100 10.19 6.44 2.04
N ASN A 101 9.77 7.43 2.81
CA ASN A 101 10.66 8.26 3.61
C ASN A 101 10.44 8.02 5.09
N LEU A 102 11.53 7.85 5.82
CA LEU A 102 11.57 7.82 7.27
C LEU A 102 12.04 9.18 7.80
N TYR A 103 11.23 9.78 8.62
CA TYR A 103 11.54 11.03 9.28
C TYR A 103 11.68 10.82 10.78
N LYS A 104 12.62 11.54 11.40
CA LYS A 104 12.72 11.68 12.84
C LYS A 104 12.08 12.98 13.26
N THR A 105 11.13 12.90 14.17
CA THR A 105 10.40 14.06 14.68
C THR A 105 11.12 14.69 15.88
N ASN A 106 10.74 15.91 16.22
CA ASN A 106 11.20 16.59 17.44
C ASN A 106 10.74 15.91 18.74
N LEU A 107 9.84 14.93 18.65
CA LEU A 107 9.41 14.09 19.78
C LEU A 107 10.27 12.83 19.97
N GLU A 108 11.40 12.72 19.26
CA GLU A 108 12.25 11.51 19.18
C GLU A 108 11.56 10.27 18.61
N GLU A 109 10.39 10.44 18.02
CA GLU A 109 9.60 9.40 17.37
C GLU A 109 9.87 9.37 15.86
N TYR A 110 9.56 8.25 15.22
CA TYR A 110 9.75 8.08 13.78
C TYR A 110 8.43 8.10 13.02
N LEU A 111 8.41 8.80 11.89
CA LEU A 111 7.26 8.90 10.99
C LEU A 111 7.64 8.34 9.62
N LEU A 112 6.90 7.33 9.17
CA LEU A 112 7.07 6.71 7.86
C LEU A 112 6.04 7.28 6.88
N ILE A 113 6.51 7.85 5.77
CA ILE A 113 5.65 8.50 4.78
C ILE A 113 5.87 7.87 3.41
N ASN A 114 4.78 7.45 2.77
CA ASN A 114 4.77 7.12 1.35
C ASN A 114 4.50 8.39 0.54
N ASN A 115 5.53 8.87 -0.16
CA ASN A 115 5.45 10.08 -0.98
C ASN A 115 4.93 9.84 -2.41
N GLY A 116 4.35 8.67 -2.65
CA GLY A 116 3.73 8.34 -3.92
C GLY A 116 4.63 7.53 -4.85
N TRP A 117 4.14 7.37 -6.07
CA TRP A 117 4.76 6.55 -7.09
C TRP A 117 5.72 7.37 -7.97
N VAL A 118 6.82 6.73 -8.39
CA VAL A 118 7.82 7.27 -9.31
C VAL A 118 8.17 6.23 -10.37
N PRO A 119 8.37 6.61 -11.65
CA PRO A 119 8.74 5.69 -12.70
C PRO A 119 10.18 5.16 -12.52
N LEU A 120 10.47 3.97 -13.08
CA LEU A 120 11.79 3.32 -12.95
C LEU A 120 12.96 4.17 -13.43
N ASN A 121 12.73 5.00 -14.44
CA ASN A 121 13.78 5.75 -15.13
C ASN A 121 13.96 7.18 -14.59
N GLU A 122 13.15 7.59 -13.63
CA GLU A 122 13.20 8.92 -13.06
C GLU A 122 14.05 8.94 -11.78
N LYS A 123 15.11 9.74 -11.80
CA LYS A 123 15.85 10.05 -10.57
C LYS A 123 15.09 11.14 -9.84
N VAL A 124 14.44 10.76 -8.75
CA VAL A 124 13.72 11.72 -7.91
C VAL A 124 14.74 12.63 -7.24
N ASP A 125 14.61 13.93 -7.51
CA ASP A 125 15.31 14.94 -6.72
C ASP A 125 14.68 14.93 -5.32
N LYS A 126 15.42 14.38 -4.36
CA LYS A 126 14.99 14.26 -2.96
C LYS A 126 14.59 15.64 -2.36
N THR A 127 15.13 16.72 -2.90
CA THR A 127 14.81 18.08 -2.44
C THR A 127 13.49 18.62 -2.97
N SER A 128 13.00 18.10 -4.10
CA SER A 128 11.74 18.54 -4.71
C SER A 128 10.50 18.08 -3.95
N LEU A 129 10.62 17.05 -3.13
CA LEU A 129 9.54 16.49 -2.33
C LEU A 129 9.10 17.42 -1.18
N TYR A 130 9.91 18.41 -0.84
CA TYR A 130 9.71 19.30 0.31
C TYR A 130 9.06 20.66 -0.04
N LYS A 131 8.43 20.76 -1.21
CA LYS A 131 7.79 22.02 -1.63
C LYS A 131 6.58 22.42 -0.79
N ASN A 132 5.92 21.46 -0.17
CA ASN A 132 4.77 21.72 0.69
C ASN A 132 5.23 21.93 2.14
N SER A 133 4.72 22.97 2.77
CA SER A 133 5.07 23.32 4.14
C SER A 133 4.48 22.35 5.19
N PHE A 134 3.49 21.54 4.83
CA PHE A 134 2.77 20.64 5.73
C PHE A 134 2.54 19.27 5.08
N PHE A 135 2.58 18.22 5.89
CA PHE A 135 2.19 16.88 5.46
C PHE A 135 0.67 16.76 5.41
N LYS A 136 0.17 16.27 4.26
CA LYS A 136 -1.23 15.94 4.07
C LYS A 136 -1.31 14.57 3.41
N GLY A 137 -2.07 13.66 4.02
CA GLY A 137 -2.16 12.30 3.52
C GLY A 137 -3.25 11.49 4.20
N ARG A 138 -3.16 10.18 4.04
CA ARG A 138 -4.05 9.22 4.71
C ARG A 138 -3.22 8.30 5.60
N LEU A 139 -3.77 7.98 6.76
CA LEU A 139 -3.18 6.98 7.64
C LEU A 139 -3.39 5.60 7.04
N LEU A 140 -2.33 4.81 7.00
CA LEU A 140 -2.35 3.43 6.55
C LEU A 140 -1.83 2.52 7.65
N ASN A 141 -2.42 1.34 7.73
CA ASN A 141 -1.91 0.31 8.61
C ASN A 141 -0.57 -0.18 8.06
N TYR A 142 0.42 -0.28 8.92
CA TYR A 142 1.80 -0.50 8.56
C TYR A 142 2.17 -1.98 8.39
N ASP A 143 1.31 -2.90 8.87
CA ASP A 143 1.48 -4.35 8.73
C ASP A 143 1.16 -4.87 7.32
N ILE A 144 1.70 -4.23 6.29
CA ILE A 144 1.57 -4.75 4.93
C ILE A 144 2.56 -5.90 4.78
N GLN A 145 2.08 -7.11 5.02
CA GLN A 145 2.81 -8.32 4.67
C GLN A 145 2.87 -8.42 3.13
N GLY A 146 4.00 -8.10 2.57
CA GLY A 146 4.27 -8.33 1.15
C GLY A 146 4.71 -9.78 0.93
N VAL A 147 4.26 -10.40 -0.16
CA VAL A 147 4.86 -11.62 -0.69
C VAL A 147 6.10 -11.19 -1.48
N GLY A 148 7.28 -11.59 -1.06
CA GLY A 148 8.51 -11.22 -1.77
C GLY A 148 9.75 -11.78 -1.12
N GLN A 149 10.87 -11.48 -1.75
CA GLN A 149 12.20 -11.80 -1.24
C GLN A 149 12.47 -10.95 0.02
N ASP A 150 13.25 -11.48 0.96
CA ASP A 150 13.69 -10.71 2.12
C ASP A 150 14.52 -9.51 1.67
N ASP A 151 14.31 -8.38 2.37
CA ASP A 151 15.03 -7.16 2.08
C ASP A 151 16.50 -7.30 2.50
N ILE A 152 17.39 -6.73 1.69
CA ILE A 152 18.82 -6.72 1.99
C ILE A 152 19.10 -5.54 2.93
N PRO A 153 19.75 -5.77 4.09
CA PRO A 153 20.15 -4.69 4.98
C PRO A 153 20.94 -3.62 4.20
N ASP A 154 20.69 -2.36 4.52
CA ASP A 154 21.30 -1.18 3.88
C ASP A 154 20.97 -0.94 2.39
N SER A 155 20.10 -1.73 1.80
CA SER A 155 19.60 -1.48 0.46
C SER A 155 18.75 -0.20 0.41
N GLU A 156 18.85 0.55 -0.70
CA GLU A 156 17.91 1.63 -1.01
C GLU A 156 16.56 1.11 -1.52
N TYR A 157 16.44 -0.20 -1.74
CA TYR A 157 15.26 -0.84 -2.31
C TYR A 157 14.61 -1.78 -1.29
N LEU A 158 13.29 -1.66 -1.14
CA LEU A 158 12.46 -2.55 -0.34
C LEU A 158 11.52 -3.36 -1.24
N PHE A 159 11.24 -4.60 -0.84
CA PHE A 159 10.16 -5.41 -1.42
C PHE A 159 8.88 -5.29 -0.59
N ARG A 160 9.03 -5.11 0.72
CA ARG A 160 7.93 -4.96 1.67
C ARG A 160 8.29 -3.96 2.76
N ILE A 161 7.28 -3.45 3.47
CA ILE A 161 7.48 -2.63 4.66
C ILE A 161 7.26 -3.55 5.86
N ASP A 162 8.32 -3.81 6.63
CA ASP A 162 8.31 -4.69 7.79
C ASP A 162 8.82 -3.94 9.03
N LYS A 163 8.16 -4.15 10.18
CA LYS A 163 8.56 -3.53 11.47
C LYS A 163 9.97 -3.91 11.91
N SER A 164 10.41 -5.11 11.56
CA SER A 164 11.74 -5.59 11.92
C SER A 164 12.85 -4.89 11.16
N PHE A 165 12.50 -4.15 10.10
CA PHE A 165 13.46 -3.52 9.20
C PHE A 165 13.67 -2.02 9.49
N ILE A 166 12.74 -1.38 10.17
CA ILE A 166 12.75 0.03 10.55
C ILE A 166 13.14 0.21 12.00
#